data_8954b573a14443010c8ca38dec220b0a
#
_entry.id   8954b573a14443010c8ca38dec220b0a
#
_cell.length_a   1.000
_cell.length_b   1.000
_cell.length_c   1.000
_cell.angle_alpha   90.00
_cell.angle_beta   90.00
_cell.angle_gamma   90.00
#
_symmetry.space_group_name_H-M   'P 1'
#
loop_
_entity.id
_entity.type
_entity.pdbx_description
1 polymer ?
#
loop_
_entity_poly.entity_id
_entity_poly.type
_entity_poly.pdbx_seq_one_letter_code
_entity_poly.pdbx_strand_id
1 'polypeptide(L)'
;MRRRNWTIPYALFLAVFVVTPLLLIVLYAFTDAEGSFTFANFRKFMMHPEAMNTFVYSIGIAIITTLACLVLGYPAAYILSQEHFNTSRTMVVLFILPMWVNILIRTLATVALFDFLNLPLGEEALVFGMVYNLSLIHI
;
A
#
# COMPACT_ATOMS: atom_id res chain seq x y z
N MET A 1 -2.69 37.12 10.26
CA MET A 1 -1.25 36.83 10.12
C MET A 1 -0.71 35.71 11.08
N ARG A 2 -1.52 35.07 11.91
CA ARG A 2 -1.04 34.14 12.95
C ARG A 2 -1.01 32.64 12.58
N ARG A 3 -1.56 32.25 11.43
CA ARG A 3 -1.58 30.81 11.02
C ARG A 3 -0.24 30.27 10.52
N ARG A 4 0.63 31.14 9.98
CA ARG A 4 1.93 30.75 9.40
C ARG A 4 2.94 30.23 10.42
N ASN A 5 2.84 30.64 11.69
CA ASN A 5 3.80 30.24 12.72
C ASN A 5 3.58 28.82 13.26
N TRP A 6 2.36 28.28 13.15
CA TRP A 6 2.05 26.91 13.55
C TRP A 6 2.49 25.86 12.51
N THR A 7 2.76 26.29 11.28
CA THR A 7 3.28 25.40 10.23
C THR A 7 4.76 25.09 10.44
N ILE A 8 5.52 25.94 11.11
CA ILE A 8 6.95 25.76 11.33
C ILE A 8 7.26 24.51 12.17
N PRO A 9 6.68 24.31 13.37
CA PRO A 9 6.95 23.09 14.16
C PRO A 9 6.50 21.82 13.45
N TYR A 10 5.40 21.86 12.69
CA TYR A 10 4.97 20.72 11.89
C TYR A 10 5.94 20.41 10.74
N ALA A 11 6.39 21.44 10.01
CA ALA A 11 7.37 21.29 8.94
C ALA A 11 8.71 20.76 9.48
N LEU A 12 9.15 21.25 10.66
CA LEU A 12 10.35 20.76 11.32
C LEU A 12 10.22 19.29 11.71
N PHE A 13 9.08 18.90 12.26
CA PHE A 13 8.79 17.50 12.59
C PHE A 13 8.87 16.61 11.34
N LEU A 14 8.23 17.00 10.25
CA LEU A 14 8.30 16.26 8.98
C LEU A 14 9.73 16.21 8.42
N ALA A 15 10.47 17.30 8.48
CA ALA A 15 11.85 17.33 8.02
C ALA A 15 12.74 16.36 8.83
N VAL A 16 12.60 16.34 10.14
CA VAL A 16 13.43 15.48 11.01
C VAL A 16 13.01 14.02 10.91
N PHE A 17 11.72 13.72 10.96
CA PHE A 17 11.25 12.32 11.08
C PHE A 17 10.94 11.65 9.74
N VAL A 18 10.74 12.41 8.67
CA VAL A 18 10.46 11.86 7.34
C VAL A 18 11.61 12.10 6.39
N VAL A 19 12.02 13.37 6.21
CA VAL A 19 13.04 13.71 5.20
C VAL A 19 14.43 13.18 5.60
N THR A 20 14.82 13.30 6.87
CA THR A 20 16.14 12.84 7.33
C THR A 20 16.34 11.33 7.13
N PRO A 21 15.41 10.43 7.53
CA PRO A 21 15.56 9.00 7.25
C PRO A 21 15.63 8.68 5.77
N LEU A 22 14.84 9.37 4.92
CA LEU A 22 14.91 9.18 3.47
C LEU A 22 16.25 9.59 2.89
N LEU A 23 16.81 10.72 3.34
CA LEU A 23 18.14 11.16 2.94
C LEU A 23 19.23 10.17 3.40
N LEU A 24 19.10 9.63 4.61
CA LEU A 24 20.03 8.59 5.10
C LEU A 24 19.97 7.34 4.24
N ILE A 25 18.79 6.88 3.85
CA ILE A 25 18.63 5.73 2.93
C ILE A 25 19.36 6.01 1.62
N VAL A 26 19.15 7.20 1.03
CA VAL A 26 19.84 7.59 -0.21
C VAL A 26 21.35 7.63 -0.02
N LEU A 27 21.84 8.24 1.05
CA LEU A 27 23.26 8.29 1.36
C LEU A 27 23.85 6.88 1.49
N TYR A 28 23.23 6.00 2.28
CA TYR A 28 23.72 4.63 2.45
C TYR A 28 23.61 3.80 1.16
N ALA A 29 22.64 4.06 0.30
CA ALA A 29 22.55 3.39 -1.01
C ALA A 29 23.75 3.67 -1.90
N PHE A 30 24.31 4.88 -1.81
CA PHE A 30 25.45 5.34 -2.61
C PHE A 30 26.78 5.35 -1.86
N THR A 31 26.84 4.83 -0.64
CA THR A 31 28.06 4.88 0.20
C THR A 31 28.47 3.46 0.60
N ASP A 32 29.77 3.17 0.57
CA ASP A 32 30.35 1.93 1.11
C ASP A 32 30.61 2.05 2.61
N ALA A 33 31.02 0.95 3.25
CA ALA A 33 31.35 0.89 4.67
C ALA A 33 32.48 1.87 5.09
N GLU A 34 33.32 2.27 4.13
CA GLU A 34 34.41 3.24 4.31
C GLU A 34 33.98 4.70 4.07
N GLY A 35 32.70 4.95 3.78
CA GLY A 35 32.19 6.30 3.50
C GLY A 35 32.46 6.82 2.09
N SER A 36 33.00 6.00 1.18
CA SER A 36 33.28 6.38 -0.20
C SER A 36 32.04 6.21 -1.08
N PHE A 37 31.89 7.12 -2.06
CA PHE A 37 30.79 7.04 -3.02
C PHE A 37 30.95 5.82 -3.95
N THR A 38 29.91 4.97 -4.00
CA THR A 38 29.97 3.72 -4.78
C THR A 38 28.60 3.27 -5.27
N PHE A 39 28.57 2.59 -6.40
CA PHE A 39 27.39 1.87 -6.92
C PHE A 39 27.40 0.37 -6.55
N ALA A 40 28.33 -0.05 -5.71
CA ALA A 40 28.48 -1.46 -5.35
C ALA A 40 27.21 -2.06 -4.70
N ASN A 41 26.45 -1.28 -3.95
CA ASN A 41 25.21 -1.72 -3.33
C ASN A 41 24.14 -2.07 -4.37
N PHE A 42 23.99 -1.26 -5.42
CA PHE A 42 23.08 -1.55 -6.54
C PHE A 42 23.53 -2.79 -7.31
N ARG A 43 24.83 -2.91 -7.55
CA ARG A 43 25.39 -4.10 -8.20
C ARG A 43 25.16 -5.36 -7.37
N LYS A 44 25.38 -5.31 -6.05
CA LYS A 44 25.07 -6.42 -5.13
C LYS A 44 23.61 -6.80 -5.20
N PHE A 45 22.69 -5.84 -5.17
CA PHE A 45 21.26 -6.08 -5.28
C PHE A 45 20.89 -6.79 -6.60
N MET A 46 21.41 -6.30 -7.73
CA MET A 46 21.12 -6.88 -9.05
C MET A 46 21.75 -8.26 -9.25
N MET A 47 22.89 -8.53 -8.61
CA MET A 47 23.58 -9.82 -8.66
C MET A 47 23.05 -10.83 -7.66
N HIS A 48 22.19 -10.43 -6.71
CA HIS A 48 21.61 -11.33 -5.72
C HIS A 48 20.34 -11.97 -6.27
N PRO A 49 20.34 -13.25 -6.65
CA PRO A 49 19.21 -13.88 -7.33
C PRO A 49 17.90 -13.81 -6.51
N GLU A 50 18.01 -14.02 -5.21
CA GLU A 50 16.85 -13.99 -4.31
C GLU A 50 16.21 -12.60 -4.21
N ALA A 51 17.04 -11.54 -4.14
CA ALA A 51 16.56 -10.16 -4.09
C ALA A 51 15.85 -9.77 -5.41
N MET A 52 16.45 -10.16 -6.54
CA MET A 52 15.88 -9.88 -7.86
C MET A 52 14.59 -10.67 -8.10
N ASN A 53 14.55 -11.94 -7.72
CA ASN A 53 13.34 -12.75 -7.82
C ASN A 53 12.21 -12.17 -6.99
N THR A 54 12.49 -11.78 -5.73
CA THR A 54 11.50 -11.14 -4.85
C THR A 54 11.00 -9.81 -5.45
N PHE A 55 11.90 -9.03 -6.04
CA PHE A 55 11.54 -7.76 -6.67
C PHE A 55 10.61 -7.96 -7.88
N VAL A 56 10.97 -8.87 -8.80
CA VAL A 56 10.14 -9.19 -9.98
C VAL A 56 8.80 -9.78 -9.56
N TYR A 57 8.81 -10.69 -8.59
CA TYR A 57 7.60 -11.27 -8.02
C TYR A 57 6.66 -10.20 -7.43
N SER A 58 7.21 -9.27 -6.66
CA SER A 58 6.43 -8.17 -6.06
C SER A 58 5.78 -7.27 -7.13
N ILE A 59 6.50 -6.98 -8.22
CA ILE A 59 5.93 -6.23 -9.36
C ILE A 59 4.80 -7.02 -10.01
N GLY A 60 4.98 -8.32 -10.21
CA GLY A 60 3.95 -9.20 -10.78
C GLY A 60 2.66 -9.18 -9.94
N ILE A 61 2.79 -9.40 -8.65
CA ILE A 61 1.66 -9.36 -7.70
C ILE A 61 1.00 -7.97 -7.70
N ALA A 62 1.79 -6.90 -7.72
CA ALA A 62 1.26 -5.54 -7.76
C ALA A 62 0.41 -5.28 -9.03
N ILE A 63 0.87 -5.73 -10.19
CA ILE A 63 0.13 -5.61 -11.46
C ILE A 63 -1.18 -6.39 -11.39
N ILE A 64 -1.14 -7.65 -10.95
CA ILE A 64 -2.33 -8.50 -10.83
C ILE A 64 -3.35 -7.86 -9.88
N THR A 65 -2.90 -7.43 -8.71
CA THR A 65 -3.74 -6.77 -7.71
C THR A 65 -4.35 -5.48 -8.25
N THR A 66 -3.56 -4.66 -8.95
CA THR A 66 -4.04 -3.40 -9.54
C THR A 66 -5.11 -3.64 -10.58
N LEU A 67 -4.90 -4.60 -11.49
CA LEU A 67 -5.89 -4.96 -12.50
C LEU A 67 -7.18 -5.49 -11.85
N ALA A 68 -7.07 -6.35 -10.85
CA ALA A 68 -8.23 -6.84 -10.10
C ALA A 68 -8.98 -5.70 -9.40
N CYS A 69 -8.28 -4.77 -8.76
CA CYS A 69 -8.88 -3.59 -8.15
C CYS A 69 -9.61 -2.70 -9.17
N LEU A 70 -9.05 -2.50 -10.36
CA LEU A 70 -9.68 -1.73 -11.43
C LEU A 70 -10.94 -2.43 -11.96
N VAL A 71 -10.87 -3.73 -12.21
CA VAL A 71 -12.01 -4.53 -12.71
C VAL A 71 -13.17 -4.54 -11.71
N LEU A 72 -12.90 -4.57 -10.42
CA LEU A 72 -13.92 -4.54 -9.38
C LEU A 72 -14.34 -3.12 -8.99
N GLY A 73 -13.38 -2.21 -8.86
CA GLY A 73 -13.60 -0.85 -8.38
C GLY A 73 -14.34 0.02 -9.41
N TYR A 74 -14.00 -0.10 -10.70
CA TYR A 74 -14.63 0.72 -11.74
C TYR A 74 -16.14 0.48 -11.88
N PRO A 75 -16.64 -0.77 -12.00
CA PRO A 75 -18.08 -1.01 -12.03
C PRO A 75 -18.78 -0.58 -10.74
N ALA A 76 -18.17 -0.81 -9.58
CA ALA A 76 -18.72 -0.40 -8.30
C ALA A 76 -18.86 1.13 -8.22
N ALA A 77 -17.80 1.87 -8.58
CA ALA A 77 -17.82 3.32 -8.63
C ALA A 77 -18.86 3.85 -9.64
N TYR A 78 -18.95 3.23 -10.80
CA TYR A 78 -19.94 3.58 -11.83
C TYR A 78 -21.38 3.41 -11.32
N ILE A 79 -21.69 2.28 -10.68
CA ILE A 79 -23.01 2.03 -10.09
C ILE A 79 -23.32 3.04 -8.99
N LEU A 80 -22.36 3.33 -8.11
CA LEU A 80 -22.53 4.28 -7.02
C LEU A 80 -22.66 5.73 -7.50
N SER A 81 -22.15 6.08 -8.68
CA SER A 81 -22.27 7.42 -9.28
C SER A 81 -23.64 7.70 -9.86
N GLN A 82 -24.45 6.65 -10.13
CA GLN A 82 -25.78 6.82 -10.72
C GLN A 82 -26.81 7.22 -9.66
N GLU A 83 -27.47 8.36 -9.84
CA GLU A 83 -28.49 8.89 -8.93
C GLU A 83 -29.64 7.91 -8.67
N HIS A 84 -29.99 7.09 -9.65
CA HIS A 84 -31.05 6.11 -9.55
C HIS A 84 -30.77 5.03 -8.49
N PHE A 85 -29.52 4.62 -8.33
CA PHE A 85 -29.09 3.62 -7.33
C PHE A 85 -28.67 4.28 -6.01
N ASN A 86 -28.36 5.57 -6.01
CA ASN A 86 -27.86 6.31 -4.87
C ASN A 86 -28.94 7.19 -4.19
N THR A 87 -30.21 6.74 -4.22
CA THR A 87 -31.34 7.44 -3.57
C THR A 87 -31.16 7.56 -2.05
N SER A 88 -30.31 6.73 -1.47
CA SER A 88 -29.90 6.83 -0.07
C SER A 88 -28.37 6.82 -0.01
N ARG A 89 -27.77 7.85 0.55
CA ARG A 89 -26.33 7.92 0.92
C ARG A 89 -25.84 6.69 1.70
N THR A 90 -26.73 5.82 2.09
CA THR A 90 -26.49 4.58 2.83
C THR A 90 -25.56 3.63 2.08
N MET A 91 -25.70 3.49 0.76
CA MET A 91 -24.79 2.64 -0.03
C MET A 91 -23.34 3.12 0.05
N VAL A 92 -23.11 4.42 -0.14
CA VAL A 92 -21.77 5.01 -0.02
C VAL A 92 -21.19 4.81 1.38
N VAL A 93 -22.00 5.01 2.41
CA VAL A 93 -21.58 4.80 3.81
C VAL A 93 -21.21 3.34 4.07
N LEU A 94 -21.98 2.38 3.53
CA LEU A 94 -21.67 0.95 3.66
C LEU A 94 -20.32 0.58 3.03
N PHE A 95 -19.97 1.19 1.90
CA PHE A 95 -18.64 1.00 1.27
C PHE A 95 -17.50 1.66 2.05
N ILE A 96 -17.79 2.79 2.73
CA ILE A 96 -16.79 3.51 3.52
C ILE A 96 -16.57 2.85 4.90
N LEU A 97 -17.59 2.24 5.48
CA LEU A 97 -17.52 1.60 6.81
C LEU A 97 -16.30 0.67 6.98
N PRO A 98 -16.01 -0.25 6.04
CA PRO A 98 -14.84 -1.12 6.16
C PRO A 98 -13.49 -0.36 6.22
N MET A 99 -13.41 0.86 5.65
CA MET A 99 -12.18 1.67 5.70
C MET A 99 -11.88 2.19 7.12
N TRP A 100 -12.88 2.29 7.99
CA TRP A 100 -12.71 2.73 9.38
C TRP A 100 -12.15 1.61 10.26
N VAL A 101 -12.27 0.37 9.82
CA VAL A 101 -11.68 -0.77 10.54
C VAL A 101 -10.17 -0.79 10.26
N ASN A 102 -9.40 -0.93 11.33
CA ASN A 102 -7.94 -1.01 11.24
C ASN A 102 -7.51 -2.13 10.27
N ILE A 103 -6.56 -1.81 9.39
CA ILE A 103 -6.06 -2.74 8.37
C ILE A 103 -5.54 -4.06 8.97
N LEU A 104 -4.92 -4.02 10.16
CA LEU A 104 -4.45 -5.23 10.85
C LEU A 104 -5.60 -6.15 11.24
N ILE A 105 -6.70 -5.59 11.76
CA ILE A 105 -7.89 -6.38 12.13
C ILE A 105 -8.52 -7.01 10.89
N ARG A 106 -8.62 -6.26 9.79
CA ARG A 106 -9.13 -6.78 8.51
C ARG A 106 -8.26 -7.91 7.96
N THR A 107 -6.94 -7.75 8.04
CA THR A 107 -6.00 -8.76 7.59
C THR A 107 -6.11 -10.03 8.45
N LEU A 108 -6.15 -9.89 9.77
CA LEU A 108 -6.34 -11.04 10.68
C LEU A 108 -7.68 -11.74 10.45
N ALA A 109 -8.75 -10.98 10.23
CA ALA A 109 -10.06 -11.55 9.91
C ALA A 109 -10.04 -12.31 8.57
N THR A 110 -9.33 -11.81 7.56
CA THR A 110 -9.15 -12.48 6.27
C THR A 110 -8.37 -13.79 6.45
N VAL A 111 -7.27 -13.78 7.21
CA VAL A 111 -6.49 -14.99 7.52
C VAL A 111 -7.36 -16.00 8.25
N ALA A 112 -8.09 -15.59 9.29
CA ALA A 112 -8.98 -16.45 10.04
C ALA A 112 -10.12 -17.05 9.17
N LEU A 113 -10.64 -16.26 8.21
CA LEU A 113 -11.65 -16.74 7.26
C LEU A 113 -11.07 -17.82 6.33
N PHE A 114 -9.87 -17.63 5.81
CA PHE A 114 -9.20 -18.62 4.95
C PHE A 114 -8.89 -19.91 5.72
N ASP A 115 -8.43 -19.79 6.96
CA ASP A 115 -8.20 -20.93 7.84
C ASP A 115 -9.50 -21.69 8.14
N PHE A 116 -10.57 -20.99 8.49
CA PHE A 116 -11.89 -21.56 8.73
C PHE A 116 -12.46 -22.31 7.51
N LEU A 117 -12.20 -21.80 6.30
CA LEU A 117 -12.63 -22.40 5.03
C LEU A 117 -11.67 -23.52 4.55
N ASN A 118 -10.58 -23.78 5.28
CA ASN A 118 -9.49 -24.68 4.89
C ASN A 118 -8.88 -24.31 3.52
N LEU A 119 -8.79 -23.03 3.21
CA LEU A 119 -8.14 -22.51 2.01
C LEU A 119 -6.66 -22.25 2.27
N PRO A 120 -5.77 -22.56 1.32
CA PRO A 120 -4.34 -22.33 1.51
C PRO A 120 -4.02 -20.84 1.63
N LEU A 121 -3.16 -20.49 2.60
CA LEU A 121 -2.61 -19.15 2.79
C LEU A 121 -1.42 -18.95 1.84
N GLY A 122 -1.68 -18.95 0.53
CA GLY A 122 -0.69 -18.76 -0.52
C GLY A 122 -0.79 -17.40 -1.20
N GLU A 123 -0.30 -17.35 -2.44
CA GLU A 123 -0.33 -16.14 -3.29
C GLU A 123 -1.75 -15.65 -3.55
N GLU A 124 -2.70 -16.56 -3.69
CA GLU A 124 -4.11 -16.25 -3.91
C GLU A 124 -4.72 -15.52 -2.71
N ALA A 125 -4.40 -15.97 -1.49
CA ALA A 125 -4.83 -15.33 -0.26
C ALA A 125 -4.20 -13.93 -0.11
N LEU A 126 -2.93 -13.77 -0.53
CA LEU A 126 -2.23 -12.50 -0.54
C LEU A 126 -2.92 -11.51 -1.50
N VAL A 127 -3.17 -11.92 -2.75
CA VAL A 127 -3.85 -11.08 -3.75
C VAL A 127 -5.26 -10.73 -3.29
N PHE A 128 -6.01 -11.70 -2.75
CA PHE A 128 -7.34 -11.44 -2.20
C PHE A 128 -7.30 -10.41 -1.08
N GLY A 129 -6.39 -10.56 -0.11
CA GLY A 129 -6.24 -9.60 0.99
C GLY A 129 -5.85 -8.20 0.52
N MET A 130 -4.96 -8.11 -0.48
CA MET A 130 -4.58 -6.84 -1.10
C MET A 130 -5.75 -6.19 -1.84
N VAL A 131 -6.48 -6.95 -2.67
CA VAL A 131 -7.67 -6.47 -3.38
C VAL A 131 -8.72 -6.00 -2.39
N TYR A 132 -9.02 -6.78 -1.36
CA TYR A 132 -10.00 -6.42 -0.32
C TYR A 132 -9.62 -5.12 0.39
N ASN A 133 -8.34 -4.92 0.69
CA ASN A 133 -7.88 -3.72 1.38
C ASN A 133 -7.78 -2.48 0.47
N LEU A 134 -7.38 -2.65 -0.79
CA LEU A 134 -7.07 -1.55 -1.71
C LEU A 134 -8.26 -1.16 -2.60
N SER A 135 -9.13 -2.10 -3.00
CA SER A 135 -10.26 -1.80 -3.89
C SER A 135 -11.20 -0.74 -3.32
N LEU A 136 -11.40 -0.73 -2.01
CA LEU A 136 -12.22 0.27 -1.32
C LEU A 136 -11.67 1.69 -1.45
N ILE A 137 -10.35 1.84 -1.56
CA ILE A 137 -9.68 3.14 -1.76
C ILE A 137 -9.92 3.65 -3.18
N HIS A 138 -10.02 2.74 -4.16
CA HIS A 138 -10.21 3.10 -5.57
C HIS A 138 -11.67 3.43 -5.92
N ILE A 139 -12.63 3.00 -5.10
CA ILE A 139 -14.06 3.31 -5.25
C ILE A 139 -14.36 4.71 -4.73
#